data_3837fbfdd89121a96939b9c24bbfe28e
#
_entry.id   3837fbfdd89121a96939b9c24bbfe28e
#
_cell.length_a   1.000
_cell.length_b   1.000
_cell.length_c   1.000
_cell.angle_alpha   90.00
_cell.angle_beta   90.00
_cell.angle_gamma   90.00
#
_symmetry.space_group_name_H-M   'P 1'
#
loop_
_entity.id
_entity.type
_entity.pdbx_description
1 polymer ?
#
loop_
_entity_poly.entity_id
_entity_poly.type
_entity_poly.pdbx_seq_one_letter_code
_entity_poly.pdbx_strand_id
1 'polypeptide(L)'
;ARGFNIESLTVAPTDNPRVSRMTIVCPGDDKILDQVRKQLAKLIDVHEVRDFSVEDRDIVDRELILCKIKVDPRQRSEIAEIANIFRAHIADVSPESLIVEATGSEGKIKALLSLLAPYNLLEVARGGRVAMARSLTPTPAAAPQTLSPVA
;
A
#
# COMPACT_ATOMS: atom_id res chain seq x y z
N ALA A 1 8.88 9.93 -16.28
CA ALA A 1 8.25 10.57 -16.07
C ALA A 1 7.61 11.66 -16.89
N ARG A 2 6.47 11.71 -17.06
CA ARG A 2 5.74 12.65 -17.80
C ARG A 2 5.00 13.59 -16.93
N GLY A 3 5.57 13.99 -15.83
CA GLY A 3 4.93 14.90 -14.92
C GLY A 3 4.00 14.23 -13.94
N PHE A 4 3.99 12.90 -13.90
CA PHE A 4 3.16 12.21 -12.93
C PHE A 4 4.00 11.86 -11.71
N ASN A 5 3.46 12.12 -10.53
CA ASN A 5 4.09 11.71 -9.29
C ASN A 5 3.57 10.34 -8.92
N ILE A 6 4.46 9.44 -8.61
CA ILE A 6 4.09 8.13 -8.11
C ILE A 6 4.34 8.12 -6.61
N GLU A 7 3.28 7.88 -5.84
CA GLU A 7 3.38 7.84 -4.40
C GLU A 7 3.78 6.46 -3.92
N SER A 8 3.35 5.44 -4.60
CA SER A 8 3.61 4.06 -4.22
C SER A 8 3.58 3.18 -5.46
N LEU A 9 4.50 2.24 -5.52
CA LEU A 9 4.59 1.29 -6.62
C LEU A 9 4.95 -0.07 -6.05
N THR A 10 4.09 -1.05 -6.28
CA THR A 10 4.40 -2.42 -5.91
C THR A 10 4.27 -3.31 -7.14
N VAL A 11 5.15 -4.26 -7.27
CA VAL A 11 5.16 -5.19 -8.39
C VAL A 11 5.46 -6.57 -7.85
N ALA A 12 4.67 -7.55 -8.24
CA ALA A 12 4.92 -8.92 -7.85
C ALA A 12 4.30 -9.88 -8.86
N PRO A 13 4.86 -11.08 -9.01
CA PRO A 13 4.23 -12.09 -9.84
C PRO A 13 2.85 -12.47 -9.28
N THR A 14 1.97 -12.90 -10.14
CA THR A 14 0.68 -13.44 -9.73
C THR A 14 0.83 -14.96 -9.57
N ASP A 15 -0.29 -15.65 -9.39
CA ASP A 15 -0.29 -17.11 -9.38
C ASP A 15 0.14 -17.68 -10.74
N ASN A 16 0.08 -16.89 -11.80
CA ASN A 16 0.66 -17.25 -13.08
C ASN A 16 2.05 -16.60 -13.14
N PRO A 17 3.13 -17.37 -13.15
CA PRO A 17 4.48 -16.79 -13.10
C PRO A 17 4.85 -15.94 -14.32
N ARG A 18 4.07 -16.00 -15.38
CA ARG A 18 4.33 -15.17 -16.56
C ARG A 18 3.66 -13.81 -16.46
N VAL A 19 2.87 -13.59 -15.42
CA VAL A 19 2.10 -12.36 -15.29
C VAL A 19 2.40 -11.73 -13.95
N SER A 20 2.72 -10.45 -13.96
CA SER A 20 2.89 -9.68 -12.73
C SER A 20 1.77 -8.68 -12.57
N ARG A 21 1.48 -8.39 -11.33
CA ARG A 21 0.52 -7.35 -10.98
C ARG A 21 1.29 -6.16 -10.42
N MET A 22 0.97 -4.99 -10.93
CA MET A 22 1.55 -3.75 -10.46
C MET A 22 0.45 -2.89 -9.88
N THR A 23 0.65 -2.40 -8.67
CA THR A 23 -0.26 -1.45 -8.06
C THR A 23 0.44 -0.11 -7.97
N ILE A 24 -0.14 0.90 -8.59
CA ILE A 24 0.43 2.23 -8.62
C ILE A 24 -0.51 3.17 -7.91
N VAL A 25 0.01 3.90 -6.93
CA VAL A 25 -0.72 4.95 -6.27
C VAL A 25 -0.17 6.29 -6.74
N CYS A 26 -1.05 7.07 -7.33
CA CYS A 26 -0.64 8.31 -7.97
C CYS A 26 -1.62 9.41 -7.54
N PRO A 27 -1.16 10.46 -6.89
CA PRO A 27 -2.07 11.55 -6.55
C PRO A 27 -2.43 12.33 -7.80
N GLY A 28 -3.63 12.83 -7.82
CA GLY A 28 -4.07 13.63 -8.95
C GLY A 28 -5.58 13.61 -9.06
N ASP A 29 -6.10 14.45 -9.91
CA ASP A 29 -7.54 14.49 -10.17
C ASP A 29 -7.89 13.42 -11.23
N ASP A 30 -9.16 13.29 -11.51
CA ASP A 30 -9.64 12.28 -12.45
C ASP A 30 -9.01 12.42 -13.83
N LYS A 31 -8.70 13.62 -14.23
CA LYS A 31 -8.13 13.87 -15.50
C LYS A 31 -6.70 13.32 -15.60
N ILE A 32 -5.91 13.56 -14.59
CA ILE A 32 -4.54 13.06 -14.52
C ILE A 32 -4.54 11.54 -14.46
N LEU A 33 -5.39 10.97 -13.65
CA LEU A 33 -5.48 9.52 -13.51
C LEU A 33 -5.93 8.86 -14.81
N ASP A 34 -6.84 9.49 -15.53
CA ASP A 34 -7.28 8.98 -16.82
C ASP A 34 -6.13 9.00 -17.82
N GLN A 35 -5.30 10.03 -17.81
CA GLN A 35 -4.13 10.08 -18.68
C GLN A 35 -3.12 9.00 -18.33
N VAL A 36 -2.88 8.76 -17.05
CA VAL A 36 -1.97 7.70 -16.62
C VAL A 36 -2.50 6.35 -17.11
N ARG A 37 -3.78 6.10 -16.93
CA ARG A 37 -4.40 4.86 -17.38
C ARG A 37 -4.22 4.67 -18.89
N LYS A 38 -4.49 5.71 -19.65
CA LYS A 38 -4.37 5.63 -21.10
C LYS A 38 -2.94 5.38 -21.57
N GLN A 39 -1.99 6.02 -20.92
CA GLN A 39 -0.60 5.81 -21.28
C GLN A 39 -0.11 4.41 -20.93
N LEU A 40 -0.52 3.89 -19.79
CA LEU A 40 -0.17 2.53 -19.43
C LEU A 40 -0.79 1.51 -20.37
N ALA A 41 -2.02 1.74 -20.79
CA ALA A 41 -2.71 0.81 -21.67
C ALA A 41 -2.06 0.73 -23.06
N LYS A 42 -1.26 1.71 -23.44
CA LYS A 42 -0.58 1.69 -24.73
C LYS A 42 0.66 0.80 -24.74
N LEU A 43 1.16 0.41 -23.60
CA LEU A 43 2.37 -0.39 -23.53
C LEU A 43 2.07 -1.82 -23.98
N ILE A 44 2.93 -2.34 -24.81
CA ILE A 44 2.72 -3.66 -25.39
C ILE A 44 2.57 -4.75 -24.36
N ASP A 45 3.36 -4.65 -23.30
CA ASP A 45 3.37 -5.70 -22.29
C ASP A 45 2.27 -5.56 -21.24
N VAL A 46 1.44 -4.55 -21.33
CA VAL A 46 0.34 -4.35 -20.40
C VAL A 46 -0.92 -4.97 -20.97
N HIS A 47 -1.46 -5.95 -20.27
CA HIS A 47 -2.66 -6.64 -20.73
C HIS A 47 -3.92 -5.95 -20.24
N GLU A 48 -3.85 -5.34 -19.04
CA GLU A 48 -5.05 -4.75 -18.50
C GLU A 48 -4.70 -3.66 -17.52
N VAL A 49 -5.46 -2.61 -17.51
CA VAL A 49 -5.31 -1.54 -16.55
C VAL A 49 -6.68 -1.29 -15.91
N ARG A 50 -6.71 -1.27 -14.57
CA ARG A 50 -7.92 -0.92 -13.84
C ARG A 50 -7.68 0.34 -13.04
N ASP A 51 -8.65 1.25 -13.08
CA ASP A 51 -8.55 2.49 -12.36
C ASP A 51 -9.56 2.47 -11.20
N PHE A 52 -9.06 2.22 -10.01
CA PHE A 52 -9.92 2.12 -8.84
C PHE A 52 -10.47 3.46 -8.35
N SER A 53 -10.00 4.55 -8.89
CA SER A 53 -10.56 5.84 -8.54
C SER A 53 -11.92 6.05 -9.21
N VAL A 54 -12.13 5.43 -10.34
CA VAL A 54 -13.37 5.53 -11.08
C VAL A 54 -14.36 4.49 -10.63
N GLU A 55 -13.86 3.31 -10.31
CA GLU A 55 -14.71 2.29 -9.82
C GLU A 55 -15.09 2.65 -8.42
N ASP A 56 -16.22 2.25 -8.02
CA ASP A 56 -16.77 2.71 -6.82
C ASP A 56 -16.08 2.28 -5.59
N ARG A 57 -14.93 2.31 -5.58
CA ARG A 57 -14.26 2.10 -4.42
C ARG A 57 -14.59 0.89 -3.63
N ASP A 58 -15.24 -0.07 -4.09
CA ASP A 58 -15.47 -1.32 -3.38
C ASP A 58 -14.22 -2.18 -3.53
N ILE A 59 -13.18 -1.73 -2.92
CA ILE A 59 -11.87 -2.40 -3.00
C ILE A 59 -11.32 -2.68 -1.62
N VAL A 60 -10.40 -3.61 -1.57
CA VAL A 60 -9.56 -3.83 -0.40
C VAL A 60 -8.18 -3.35 -0.78
N ASP A 61 -7.65 -2.42 -0.03
CA ASP A 61 -6.26 -1.98 -0.20
C ASP A 61 -5.55 -2.08 1.13
N ARG A 62 -4.31 -2.49 1.08
CA ARG A 62 -3.52 -2.71 2.29
C ARG A 62 -2.06 -2.38 2.04
N GLU A 63 -1.43 -1.95 3.10
CA GLU A 63 0.01 -1.72 3.09
C GLU A 63 0.59 -2.34 4.34
N LEU A 64 1.75 -2.94 4.23
CA LEU A 64 2.52 -3.43 5.37
C LEU A 64 3.56 -2.39 5.73
N ILE A 65 3.71 -2.10 7.01
CA ILE A 65 4.78 -1.22 7.47
C ILE A 65 5.52 -1.85 8.64
N LEU A 66 6.76 -1.46 8.77
CA LEU A 66 7.59 -1.79 9.93
C LEU A 66 8.10 -0.49 10.51
N CYS A 67 7.94 -0.32 11.81
CA CYS A 67 8.37 0.89 12.51
C CYS A 67 9.32 0.50 13.63
N LYS A 68 10.53 1.02 13.59
CA LYS A 68 11.50 0.80 14.67
C LYS A 68 11.48 2.02 15.59
N ILE A 69 11.27 1.78 16.86
CA ILE A 69 11.10 2.84 17.85
C ILE A 69 12.08 2.63 18.99
N LYS A 70 12.79 3.66 19.32
CA LYS A 70 13.65 3.63 20.50
C LYS A 70 12.77 3.85 21.73
N VAL A 71 12.90 3.01 22.71
CA VAL A 71 12.02 3.06 23.87
C VAL A 71 12.77 2.83 25.16
N ASP A 72 12.28 3.44 26.22
CA ASP A 72 12.68 3.06 27.58
C ASP A 72 11.66 2.04 28.12
N PRO A 73 11.93 1.44 29.28
CA PRO A 73 11.04 0.41 29.81
C PRO A 73 9.59 0.84 30.01
N ARG A 74 9.37 2.12 30.31
CA ARG A 74 8.02 2.61 30.52
C ARG A 74 7.27 2.72 29.19
N GLN A 75 7.95 3.17 28.18
CA GLN A 75 7.34 3.35 26.88
C GLN A 75 6.98 2.04 26.19
N ARG A 76 7.64 0.95 26.58
CA ARG A 76 7.32 -0.35 26.00
C ARG A 76 5.87 -0.74 26.15
N SER A 77 5.34 -0.57 27.36
CA SER A 77 3.94 -0.95 27.58
C SER A 77 3.00 0.00 26.86
N GLU A 78 3.36 1.27 26.75
CA GLU A 78 2.53 2.22 26.00
C GLU A 78 2.46 1.86 24.54
N ILE A 79 3.59 1.52 23.94
CA ILE A 79 3.62 1.15 22.53
C ILE A 79 2.93 -0.19 22.29
N ALA A 80 3.09 -1.14 23.21
CA ALA A 80 2.38 -2.40 23.11
C ALA A 80 0.86 -2.20 23.13
N GLU A 81 0.39 -1.24 23.93
CA GLU A 81 -1.01 -0.93 23.99
C GLU A 81 -1.50 -0.31 22.68
N ILE A 82 -0.75 0.61 22.12
CA ILE A 82 -1.06 1.19 20.82
C ILE A 82 -1.10 0.09 19.75
N ALA A 83 -0.12 -0.80 19.77
CA ALA A 83 -0.09 -1.90 18.81
C ALA A 83 -1.34 -2.77 18.92
N ASN A 84 -1.77 -3.07 20.13
CA ASN A 84 -2.98 -3.86 20.33
C ASN A 84 -4.23 -3.17 19.77
N ILE A 85 -4.35 -1.89 20.00
CA ILE A 85 -5.50 -1.12 19.51
C ILE A 85 -5.58 -1.20 17.98
N PHE A 86 -4.45 -1.14 17.31
CA PHE A 86 -4.42 -1.18 15.86
C PHE A 86 -4.28 -2.59 15.30
N ARG A 87 -4.32 -3.60 16.15
CA ARG A 87 -4.11 -5.00 15.73
C ARG A 87 -2.78 -5.16 15.01
N ALA A 88 -1.80 -4.43 15.48
CA ALA A 88 -0.43 -4.57 14.99
C ALA A 88 0.30 -5.57 15.87
N HIS A 89 1.49 -5.93 15.45
CA HIS A 89 2.29 -6.90 16.18
C HIS A 89 3.63 -6.30 16.56
N ILE A 90 4.18 -6.79 17.66
CA ILE A 90 5.55 -6.45 18.00
C ILE A 90 6.42 -7.51 17.35
N ALA A 91 7.14 -7.13 16.32
CA ALA A 91 7.95 -8.06 15.55
C ALA A 91 9.32 -8.32 16.17
N ASP A 92 9.82 -7.37 16.94
CA ASP A 92 11.11 -7.51 17.60
C ASP A 92 11.13 -6.70 18.89
N VAL A 93 11.79 -7.25 19.90
CA VAL A 93 12.03 -6.55 21.17
C VAL A 93 13.51 -6.60 21.45
N SER A 94 14.14 -5.44 21.56
CA SER A 94 15.55 -5.32 21.91
C SER A 94 15.66 -4.47 23.18
N PRO A 95 16.81 -4.43 23.82
CA PRO A 95 16.93 -3.67 25.06
C PRO A 95 16.50 -2.21 24.97
N GLU A 96 16.72 -1.56 23.85
CA GLU A 96 16.39 -0.16 23.70
C GLU A 96 15.44 0.15 22.56
N SER A 97 14.88 -0.85 21.93
CA SER A 97 13.99 -0.61 20.80
C SER A 97 12.94 -1.69 20.63
N LEU A 98 11.90 -1.34 19.89
CA LEU A 98 10.87 -2.27 19.46
C LEU A 98 10.67 -2.09 17.97
N ILE A 99 10.26 -3.15 17.30
CA ILE A 99 9.78 -3.03 15.92
C ILE A 99 8.31 -3.40 15.92
N VAL A 100 7.49 -2.48 15.47
CA VAL A 100 6.05 -2.68 15.31
C VAL A 100 5.78 -3.00 13.85
N GLU A 101 5.05 -4.08 13.63
CA GLU A 101 4.64 -4.49 12.29
C GLU A 101 3.13 -4.30 12.18
N ALA A 102 2.68 -3.61 11.16
CA ALA A 102 1.25 -3.38 10.97
C ALA A 102 0.87 -3.50 9.51
N THR A 103 -0.34 -3.96 9.29
CA THR A 103 -0.94 -4.02 7.97
C THR A 103 -2.29 -3.32 8.04
N GLY A 104 -2.58 -2.48 7.10
CA GLY A 104 -3.87 -1.80 7.10
C GLY A 104 -4.09 -0.91 5.90
N SER A 105 -5.26 -0.29 5.90
CA SER A 105 -5.62 0.70 4.89
C SER A 105 -4.81 1.97 5.12
N GLU A 106 -4.89 2.88 4.18
CA GLU A 106 -4.18 4.15 4.29
C GLU A 106 -4.55 4.91 5.56
N GLY A 107 -5.83 4.95 5.89
CA GLY A 107 -6.26 5.65 7.10
C GLY A 107 -5.73 5.03 8.37
N LYS A 108 -5.71 3.71 8.42
CA LYS A 108 -5.18 2.98 9.58
C LYS A 108 -3.69 3.24 9.75
N ILE A 109 -2.95 3.14 8.68
CA ILE A 109 -1.50 3.34 8.72
C ILE A 109 -1.17 4.78 9.14
N LYS A 110 -1.90 5.74 8.58
CA LYS A 110 -1.71 7.14 8.92
C LYS A 110 -2.00 7.40 10.39
N ALA A 111 -3.08 6.83 10.89
CA ALA A 111 -3.45 7.00 12.30
C ALA A 111 -2.40 6.37 13.23
N LEU A 112 -1.91 5.18 12.88
CA LEU A 112 -0.89 4.52 13.67
C LEU A 112 0.39 5.35 13.71
N LEU A 113 0.85 5.82 12.56
CA LEU A 113 2.06 6.63 12.51
C LEU A 113 1.92 7.92 13.31
N SER A 114 0.73 8.52 13.30
CA SER A 114 0.47 9.72 14.09
C SER A 114 0.60 9.46 15.58
N LEU A 115 0.13 8.31 16.04
CA LEU A 115 0.24 7.95 17.46
C LEU A 115 1.64 7.55 17.86
N LEU A 116 2.42 7.02 16.93
CA LEU A 116 3.81 6.65 17.23
C LEU A 116 4.78 7.82 17.09
N ALA A 117 4.39 8.88 16.40
CA ALA A 117 5.27 10.01 16.16
C ALA A 117 5.84 10.67 17.42
N PRO A 118 5.10 10.79 18.55
CA PRO A 118 5.68 11.37 19.77
C PRO A 118 6.78 10.53 20.39
N TYR A 119 6.86 9.25 20.06
CA TYR A 119 7.92 8.41 20.55
C TYR A 119 9.12 8.54 19.60
N ASN A 120 10.24 8.01 19.98
CA ASN A 120 11.45 8.18 19.17
C ASN A 120 11.46 7.17 18.00
N LEU A 121 10.81 7.54 16.93
CA LEU A 121 10.66 6.71 15.74
C LEU A 121 11.97 6.79 14.94
N LEU A 122 12.73 5.72 14.95
CA LEU A 122 14.03 5.67 14.32
C LEU A 122 13.98 5.41 12.83
N GLU A 123 13.04 4.59 12.42
CA GLU A 123 13.03 4.10 11.04
C GLU A 123 11.66 3.59 10.68
N VAL A 124 11.20 3.87 9.49
CA VAL A 124 9.95 3.36 8.97
C VAL A 124 10.22 2.74 7.60
N ALA A 125 9.85 1.49 7.43
CA ALA A 125 9.90 0.84 6.14
C ALA A 125 8.46 0.59 5.67
N ARG A 126 8.14 1.01 4.48
CA ARG A 126 6.80 0.88 3.91
C ARG A 126 6.87 -0.01 2.69
N GLY A 127 5.95 -0.96 2.61
CA GLY A 127 5.93 -1.91 1.51
C GLY A 127 5.19 -1.43 0.28
N GLY A 128 4.50 -0.31 0.38
CA GLY A 128 3.64 0.14 -0.69
C GLY A 128 2.28 -0.54 -0.64
N ARG A 129 1.33 0.02 -1.34
CA ARG A 129 -0.06 -0.45 -1.27
C ARG A 129 -0.37 -1.45 -2.36
N VAL A 130 -1.14 -2.47 -2.01
CA VAL A 130 -1.74 -3.39 -2.97
C VAL A 130 -3.25 -3.25 -2.86
N ALA A 131 -3.95 -3.44 -3.96
CA ALA A 131 -5.39 -3.26 -3.99
C ALA A 131 -6.07 -4.30 -4.87
N MET A 132 -7.30 -4.62 -4.53
CA MET A 132 -8.07 -5.61 -5.25
C MET A 132 -9.55 -5.31 -5.09
N ALA A 133 -10.32 -5.50 -6.14
CA ALA A 133 -11.76 -5.33 -6.07
C ALA A 133 -12.38 -6.40 -5.19
N ARG A 134 -13.45 -6.04 -4.47
CA ARG A 134 -14.08 -6.97 -3.54
C ARG A 134 -14.94 -8.02 -4.17
N SER A 135 -15.61 -7.73 -5.21
CA SER A 135 -16.62 -8.64 -5.74
C SER A 135 -16.23 -9.18 -7.10
N LEU A 136 -16.98 -10.15 -7.55
CA LEU A 136 -16.81 -10.67 -8.89
C LEU A 136 -17.49 -9.78 -9.93
N THR A 137 -18.09 -8.69 -9.50
CA THR A 137 -18.73 -7.77 -10.42
C THR A 137 -17.69 -7.24 -11.39
N PRO A 138 -17.92 -7.32 -12.66
CA PRO A 138 -16.96 -6.84 -13.62
C PRO A 138 -16.72 -5.37 -13.43
N THR A 139 -15.52 -5.04 -13.54
CA THR A 139 -15.15 -3.67 -13.52
C THR A 139 -15.62 -3.07 -14.80
N PRO A 140 -16.32 -2.04 -14.70
CA PRO A 140 -16.79 -1.45 -15.90
C PRO A 140 -15.64 -0.89 -16.59
N ALA A 141 -15.48 -0.79 -17.36
CA ALA A 141 -14.61 -0.13 -17.98
C ALA A 141 -13.59 -0.43 -18.62
N ALA A 142 -13.13 -0.69 -18.44
CA ALA A 142 -12.08 -0.58 -18.96
C ALA A 142 -11.47 -1.48 -19.60
N ALA A 143 -11.37 -1.78 -20.12
CA ALA A 143 -10.50 -2.35 -20.72
C ALA A 143 -10.19 -3.63 -20.41
N PRO A 144 -9.64 -4.18 -21.10
CA PRO A 144 -9.37 -5.47 -21.03
C PRO A 144 -8.50 -5.70 -19.96
N GLN A 145 -8.42 -6.41 -19.43
CA GLN A 145 -8.06 -6.88 -18.41
C GLN A 145 -6.85 -7.26 -18.02
N THR A 146 -6.22 -6.94 -17.29
CA THR A 146 -5.35 -7.44 -16.44
C THR A 146 -4.08 -7.45 -16.70
N LEU A 147 -3.19 -7.46 -16.64
CA LEU A 147 -2.21 -7.72 -15.82
C LEU A 147 -0.98 -7.44 -16.48
N SER A 148 -0.15 -6.71 -15.96
CA SER A 148 1.16 -6.52 -16.50
C SER A 148 1.91 -7.78 -16.50
N PRO A 149 2.60 -8.07 -17.49
CA PRO A 149 3.52 -9.16 -17.47
C PRO A 149 4.66 -8.83 -16.55
N VAL A 150 5.30 -9.82 -16.15
CA VAL A 150 6.41 -9.65 -15.28
C VAL A 150 7.50 -9.00 -16.03
N ALA A 151 8.02 -8.01 -15.51
CA ALA A 151 9.17 -7.37 -16.14
C ALA A 151 10.42 -8.15 -15.85
#